data_ab9099fedbde97b70db6e7befb995326
#
_entry.id   ab9099fedbde97b70db6e7befb995326
#
_cell.length_a   1.000
_cell.length_b   1.000
_cell.length_c   1.000
_cell.angle_alpha   90.00
_cell.angle_beta   90.00
_cell.angle_gamma   90.00
#
_symmetry.space_group_name_H-M   'P 1'
#
loop_
_entity.id
_entity.type
_entity.pdbx_description
1 polymer ?
#
loop_
_entity_poly.entity_id
_entity_poly.type
_entity_poly.pdbx_seq_one_letter_code
_entity_poly.pdbx_strand_id
1 'polypeptide(L)'
;IWVKNNYSLYESRNIIGDFLRFSYVENPGIAFGIRLGNLKVLVTVISIAIATYLAFLLYNSKQLVYLEKFSLSLILGGAVGNLIDRILIYIPNSTYNGVIDFIDVGVSGHRWYIFNIADSAVTMGIVIYLYYSTFIENKQIASDAG
;
A
#
# COMPACT_ATOMS: atom_id res chain seq x y z
N ILE A 1 9.77 -10.25 2.63
CA ILE A 1 10.90 -11.21 2.79
C ILE A 1 10.45 -12.50 3.48
N TRP A 2 9.74 -12.47 4.65
CA TRP A 2 9.37 -13.69 5.36
C TRP A 2 8.52 -14.66 4.50
N VAL A 3 7.49 -14.14 3.82
CA VAL A 3 6.64 -14.95 2.94
C VAL A 3 7.46 -15.61 1.84
N LYS A 4 8.32 -14.85 1.16
CA LYS A 4 9.19 -15.33 0.08
C LYS A 4 10.12 -16.47 0.52
N ASN A 5 10.55 -16.48 1.77
CA ASN A 5 11.45 -17.49 2.32
C ASN A 5 10.73 -18.74 2.84
N ASN A 6 9.42 -18.68 3.07
CA ASN A 6 8.65 -19.75 3.71
C ASN A 6 7.54 -20.34 2.84
N TYR A 7 7.30 -19.76 1.67
CA TYR A 7 6.27 -20.18 0.71
C TYR A 7 6.86 -20.32 -0.67
N SER A 8 6.41 -21.32 -1.40
CA SER A 8 6.65 -21.42 -2.84
C SER A 8 5.72 -20.44 -3.59
N LEU A 9 6.16 -19.94 -4.73
CA LEU A 9 5.32 -19.04 -5.55
C LEU A 9 3.98 -19.72 -5.88
N TYR A 10 2.87 -19.01 -5.64
CA TYR A 10 1.47 -19.46 -5.73
C TYR A 10 1.06 -20.48 -4.66
N GLU A 11 1.89 -20.79 -3.68
CA GLU A 11 1.48 -21.59 -2.54
C GLU A 11 0.48 -20.82 -1.69
N SER A 12 -0.56 -21.53 -1.19
CA SER A 12 -1.61 -20.98 -0.34
C SER A 12 -1.83 -21.88 0.87
N ARG A 13 -1.90 -21.28 2.06
CA ARG A 13 -2.20 -21.99 3.32
C ARG A 13 -3.33 -21.29 4.06
N ASN A 14 -4.32 -22.07 4.50
CA ASN A 14 -5.41 -21.57 5.31
C ASN A 14 -4.90 -21.15 6.69
N ILE A 15 -5.28 -19.95 7.15
CA ILE A 15 -4.96 -19.41 8.47
C ILE A 15 -6.21 -19.40 9.35
N ILE A 16 -7.33 -18.90 8.83
CA ILE A 16 -8.63 -18.91 9.53
C ILE A 16 -9.67 -19.51 8.58
N GLY A 17 -9.86 -20.81 8.65
CA GLY A 17 -10.78 -21.54 7.78
C GLY A 17 -10.59 -21.16 6.32
N ASP A 18 -11.68 -20.89 5.62
CA ASP A 18 -11.67 -20.41 4.24
C ASP A 18 -11.66 -18.89 4.15
N PHE A 19 -11.83 -18.18 5.28
CA PHE A 19 -11.90 -16.71 5.30
C PHE A 19 -10.55 -16.06 5.01
N LEU A 20 -9.50 -16.49 5.72
CA LEU A 20 -8.16 -15.91 5.60
C LEU A 20 -7.16 -16.98 5.21
N ARG A 21 -6.43 -16.72 4.14
CA ARG A 21 -5.29 -17.52 3.68
C ARG A 21 -4.06 -16.64 3.55
N PHE A 22 -2.88 -17.26 3.67
CA PHE A 22 -1.65 -16.67 3.15
C PHE A 22 -1.32 -17.33 1.82
N SER A 23 -1.32 -16.54 0.76
CA SER A 23 -1.12 -16.97 -0.63
C SER A 23 0.00 -16.15 -1.26
N TYR A 24 1.18 -16.76 -1.47
CA TYR A 24 2.32 -16.02 -2.01
C TYR A 24 2.16 -15.73 -3.50
N VAL A 25 2.10 -14.44 -3.83
CA VAL A 25 2.06 -13.93 -5.20
C VAL A 25 3.07 -12.79 -5.36
N GLU A 26 3.79 -12.77 -6.48
CA GLU A 26 4.57 -11.60 -6.90
C GLU A 26 3.77 -10.81 -7.93
N ASN A 27 3.33 -9.62 -7.56
CA ASN A 27 2.51 -8.74 -8.38
C ASN A 27 3.40 -7.85 -9.27
N PRO A 28 3.51 -8.13 -10.57
CA PRO A 28 4.35 -7.35 -11.48
C PRO A 28 3.73 -6.02 -11.90
N GLY A 29 2.54 -5.73 -11.42
CA GLY A 29 1.73 -4.59 -11.84
C GLY A 29 1.50 -3.56 -10.74
N ILE A 30 0.30 -3.02 -10.76
CA ILE A 30 -0.29 -2.17 -9.74
C ILE A 30 -1.49 -2.89 -9.12
N ALA A 31 -2.18 -2.21 -8.20
CA ALA A 31 -3.40 -2.74 -7.59
C ALA A 31 -4.33 -3.42 -8.61
N PHE A 32 -5.06 -4.44 -8.16
CA PHE A 32 -6.01 -5.23 -8.97
C PHE A 32 -5.38 -6.08 -10.09
N GLY A 33 -4.08 -6.40 -10.02
CA GLY A 33 -3.43 -7.32 -10.95
C GLY A 33 -3.23 -6.79 -12.37
N ILE A 34 -3.33 -5.48 -12.59
CA ILE A 34 -3.08 -4.86 -13.89
C ILE A 34 -1.60 -5.03 -14.25
N ARG A 35 -1.33 -5.73 -15.36
CA ARG A 35 0.03 -5.93 -15.86
C ARG A 35 0.51 -4.72 -16.63
N LEU A 36 1.62 -4.14 -16.18
CA LEU A 36 2.17 -2.90 -16.73
C LEU A 36 3.17 -3.09 -17.87
N GLY A 37 3.61 -4.32 -18.14
CA GLY A 37 4.64 -4.54 -19.16
C GLY A 37 5.85 -3.62 -18.99
N ASN A 38 6.15 -2.83 -20.01
CA ASN A 38 7.28 -1.88 -20.01
C ASN A 38 7.05 -0.64 -19.12
N LEU A 39 5.83 -0.44 -18.59
CA LEU A 39 5.51 0.70 -17.71
C LEU A 39 5.92 0.50 -16.26
N LYS A 40 6.50 -0.66 -15.88
CA LYS A 40 6.97 -0.92 -14.51
C LYS A 40 7.94 0.15 -14.02
N VAL A 41 8.88 0.59 -14.85
CA VAL A 41 9.85 1.65 -14.52
C VAL A 41 9.11 2.96 -14.23
N LEU A 42 8.16 3.33 -15.09
CA LEU A 42 7.37 4.55 -14.91
C LEU A 42 6.63 4.55 -13.58
N VAL A 43 5.98 3.44 -13.23
CA VAL A 43 5.27 3.31 -11.94
C VAL A 43 6.24 3.40 -10.76
N THR A 44 7.42 2.80 -10.86
CA THR A 44 8.45 2.91 -9.82
C THR A 44 8.89 4.37 -9.64
N VAL A 45 9.16 5.09 -10.74
CA VAL A 45 9.54 6.52 -10.71
C VAL A 45 8.42 7.38 -10.10
N ILE A 46 7.16 7.15 -10.50
CA ILE A 46 6.01 7.85 -9.91
C ILE A 46 5.89 7.54 -8.41
N SER A 47 6.09 6.29 -8.00
CA SER A 47 6.05 5.91 -6.58
C SER A 47 7.14 6.62 -5.77
N ILE A 48 8.35 6.75 -6.32
CA ILE A 48 9.44 7.53 -5.70
C ILE A 48 9.03 9.00 -5.55
N ALA A 49 8.50 9.60 -6.60
CA ALA A 49 8.09 11.00 -6.59
C ALA A 49 7.00 11.26 -5.53
N ILE A 50 5.98 10.40 -5.46
CA ILE A 50 4.90 10.48 -4.48
C ILE A 50 5.44 10.31 -3.05
N ALA A 51 6.27 9.29 -2.80
CA ALA A 51 6.86 9.04 -1.48
C ALA A 51 7.74 10.23 -1.04
N THR A 52 8.54 10.79 -1.94
CA THR A 52 9.38 11.96 -1.68
C THR A 52 8.53 13.19 -1.36
N TYR A 53 7.47 13.43 -2.13
CA TYR A 53 6.54 14.54 -1.89
C TYR A 53 5.84 14.42 -0.53
N LEU A 54 5.34 13.23 -0.19
CA LEU A 54 4.69 12.99 1.12
C LEU A 54 5.68 13.16 2.28
N ALA A 55 6.90 12.67 2.14
CA ALA A 55 7.95 12.87 3.14
C ALA A 55 8.28 14.36 3.33
N PHE A 56 8.43 15.11 2.23
CA PHE A 56 8.63 16.55 2.25
C PHE A 56 7.48 17.29 2.94
N LEU A 57 6.24 16.94 2.60
CA LEU A 57 5.04 17.53 3.18
C LEU A 57 4.98 17.28 4.70
N LEU A 58 5.20 16.04 5.15
CA LEU A 58 5.21 15.69 6.57
C LEU A 58 6.35 16.40 7.34
N TYR A 59 7.52 16.55 6.72
CA TYR A 59 8.67 17.22 7.34
C TYR A 59 8.44 18.74 7.48
N ASN A 60 7.91 19.40 6.46
CA ASN A 60 7.81 20.87 6.43
C ASN A 60 6.49 21.41 7.03
N SER A 61 5.43 20.62 7.06
CA SER A 61 4.12 21.11 7.50
C SER A 61 3.96 21.03 9.02
N LYS A 62 4.33 22.12 9.70
CA LYS A 62 4.15 22.26 11.15
C LYS A 62 2.69 22.39 11.57
N GLN A 63 1.80 22.79 10.65
CA GLN A 63 0.38 23.11 10.89
C GLN A 63 -0.55 21.90 10.76
N LEU A 64 -0.08 20.76 10.22
CA LEU A 64 -0.91 19.57 10.09
C LEU A 64 -1.37 19.09 11.47
N VAL A 65 -2.67 18.78 11.58
CA VAL A 65 -3.21 18.18 12.81
C VAL A 65 -2.79 16.71 12.94
N TYR A 66 -2.92 16.17 14.15
CA TYR A 66 -2.46 14.81 14.44
C TYR A 66 -3.06 13.74 13.50
N LEU A 67 -4.37 13.82 13.24
CA LEU A 67 -5.08 12.84 12.40
C LEU A 67 -4.60 12.89 10.94
N GLU A 68 -4.35 14.08 10.44
CA GLU A 68 -3.80 14.31 9.11
C GLU A 68 -2.37 13.77 8.99
N LYS A 69 -1.50 14.08 9.96
CA LYS A 69 -0.15 13.52 10.02
C LYS A 69 -0.15 12.00 10.08
N PHE A 70 -1.03 11.42 10.90
CA PHE A 70 -1.14 9.98 11.04
C PHE A 70 -1.57 9.32 9.73
N SER A 71 -2.59 9.86 9.07
CA SER A 71 -3.08 9.32 7.79
C SER A 71 -2.02 9.40 6.68
N LEU A 72 -1.35 10.55 6.53
CA LEU A 72 -0.27 10.73 5.56
C LEU A 72 0.94 9.84 5.86
N SER A 73 1.25 9.60 7.15
CA SER A 73 2.32 8.67 7.54
C SER A 73 2.01 7.23 7.19
N LEU A 74 0.74 6.79 7.31
CA LEU A 74 0.31 5.47 6.85
C LEU A 74 0.45 5.33 5.33
N ILE A 75 0.03 6.35 4.57
CA ILE A 75 0.17 6.36 3.11
C ILE A 75 1.64 6.30 2.71
N LEU A 76 2.49 7.12 3.33
CA LEU A 76 3.93 7.12 3.07
C LEU A 76 4.57 5.78 3.42
N GLY A 77 4.25 5.21 4.59
CA GLY A 77 4.78 3.92 5.03
C GLY A 77 4.42 2.79 4.06
N GLY A 78 3.18 2.73 3.62
CA GLY A 78 2.73 1.76 2.63
C GLY A 78 3.35 1.99 1.24
N ALA A 79 3.46 3.25 0.80
CA ALA A 79 4.13 3.58 -0.46
C ALA A 79 5.60 3.14 -0.44
N VAL A 80 6.33 3.40 0.65
CA VAL A 80 7.73 2.97 0.82
C VAL A 80 7.83 1.44 0.88
N GLY A 81 6.91 0.76 1.58
CA GLY A 81 6.89 -0.70 1.64
C GLY A 81 6.81 -1.34 0.25
N ASN A 82 5.84 -0.91 -0.56
CA ASN A 82 5.70 -1.40 -1.94
C ASN A 82 6.85 -0.94 -2.86
N LEU A 83 7.44 0.23 -2.59
CA LEU A 83 8.57 0.75 -3.37
C LEU A 83 9.83 -0.10 -3.15
N ILE A 84 10.08 -0.59 -1.94
CA ILE A 84 11.21 -1.49 -1.64
C ILE A 84 11.16 -2.71 -2.55
N ASP A 85 10.03 -3.41 -2.61
CA ASP A 85 9.88 -4.59 -3.47
C ASP A 85 10.07 -4.24 -4.96
N ARG A 86 9.56 -3.09 -5.41
CA ARG A 86 9.75 -2.62 -6.80
C ARG A 86 11.22 -2.33 -7.12
N ILE A 87 11.97 -1.74 -6.20
CA ILE A 87 13.41 -1.48 -6.40
C ILE A 87 14.17 -2.79 -6.46
N LEU A 88 13.83 -3.77 -5.62
CA LEU A 88 14.48 -5.07 -5.58
C LEU A 88 14.40 -5.82 -6.93
N ILE A 89 13.40 -5.55 -7.77
CA ILE A 89 13.30 -6.13 -9.13
C ILE A 89 14.50 -5.74 -10.01
N TYR A 90 15.06 -4.55 -9.81
CA TYR A 90 16.13 -4.01 -10.65
C TYR A 90 17.54 -4.32 -10.15
N ILE A 91 17.67 -4.99 -9.00
CA ILE A 91 18.97 -5.41 -8.48
C ILE A 91 19.50 -6.58 -9.34
N PRO A 92 20.75 -6.55 -9.80
CA PRO A 92 21.35 -7.68 -10.54
C PRO A 92 21.24 -8.99 -9.76
N ASN A 93 20.86 -10.06 -10.43
CA ASN A 93 20.61 -11.39 -9.86
C ASN A 93 19.46 -11.46 -8.83
N SER A 94 18.59 -10.47 -8.82
CA SER A 94 17.41 -10.47 -7.98
C SER A 94 16.45 -11.60 -8.35
N THR A 95 15.88 -12.23 -7.34
CA THR A 95 14.80 -13.22 -7.50
C THR A 95 13.40 -12.60 -7.41
N TYR A 96 13.30 -11.25 -7.33
CA TYR A 96 12.03 -10.53 -7.26
C TYR A 96 11.50 -10.25 -8.67
N ASN A 97 10.23 -10.55 -8.91
CA ASN A 97 9.52 -10.24 -10.17
C ASN A 97 8.40 -9.21 -10.00
N GLY A 98 8.05 -8.89 -8.77
CA GLY A 98 6.98 -7.96 -8.42
C GLY A 98 6.92 -7.63 -6.93
N VAL A 99 5.90 -6.88 -6.56
CA VAL A 99 5.56 -6.65 -5.15
C VAL A 99 5.04 -7.95 -4.54
N ILE A 100 5.47 -8.27 -3.32
CA ILE A 100 5.04 -9.48 -2.62
C ILE A 100 3.68 -9.25 -1.98
N ASP A 101 2.64 -9.89 -2.54
CA ASP A 101 1.29 -9.90 -2.00
C ASP A 101 1.01 -11.27 -1.38
N PHE A 102 0.31 -11.30 -0.21
CA PHE A 102 0.12 -12.56 0.50
C PHE A 102 -1.14 -12.66 1.36
N ILE A 103 -1.86 -11.56 1.59
CA ILE A 103 -3.12 -11.57 2.34
C ILE A 103 -4.24 -11.88 1.36
N ASP A 104 -4.85 -13.03 1.53
CA ASP A 104 -5.92 -13.54 0.68
C ASP A 104 -7.17 -13.76 1.53
N VAL A 105 -8.15 -12.86 1.38
CA VAL A 105 -9.43 -12.90 2.10
C VAL A 105 -10.57 -13.30 1.19
N GLY A 106 -11.51 -14.06 1.73
CA GLY A 106 -12.67 -14.50 0.97
C GLY A 106 -13.85 -14.90 1.84
N VAL A 107 -15.04 -14.87 1.26
CA VAL A 107 -16.29 -15.27 1.91
C VAL A 107 -17.15 -16.03 0.91
N SER A 108 -17.67 -17.18 1.33
CA SER A 108 -18.62 -18.00 0.53
C SER A 108 -18.14 -18.29 -0.91
N GLY A 109 -16.85 -18.62 -1.06
CA GLY A 109 -16.26 -18.95 -2.37
C GLY A 109 -15.83 -17.75 -3.23
N HIS A 110 -16.14 -16.55 -2.83
CA HIS A 110 -15.66 -15.33 -3.48
C HIS A 110 -14.43 -14.82 -2.75
N ARG A 111 -13.35 -14.60 -3.50
CA ARG A 111 -12.10 -14.10 -2.95
C ARG A 111 -11.80 -12.69 -3.44
N TRP A 112 -11.25 -11.86 -2.53
CA TRP A 112 -10.72 -10.55 -2.87
C TRP A 112 -9.38 -10.70 -3.59
N TYR A 113 -8.90 -9.63 -4.20
CA TYR A 113 -7.53 -9.60 -4.70
C TYR A 113 -6.54 -9.81 -3.55
N ILE A 114 -5.47 -10.58 -3.81
CA ILE A 114 -4.40 -10.78 -2.84
C ILE A 114 -3.65 -9.46 -2.70
N PHE A 115 -3.39 -9.05 -1.48
CA PHE A 115 -2.75 -7.78 -1.13
C PHE A 115 -1.73 -7.98 0.01
N ASN A 116 -1.04 -6.90 0.41
CA ASN A 116 -0.07 -6.93 1.48
C ASN A 116 -0.36 -5.88 2.57
N ILE A 117 0.51 -5.84 3.59
CA ILE A 117 0.38 -4.87 4.70
C ILE A 117 0.55 -3.42 4.21
N ALA A 118 1.42 -3.18 3.22
CA ALA A 118 1.63 -1.85 2.66
C ALA A 118 0.37 -1.32 1.97
N ASP A 119 -0.34 -2.17 1.21
CA ASP A 119 -1.63 -1.81 0.58
C ASP A 119 -2.70 -1.50 1.63
N SER A 120 -2.73 -2.28 2.72
CA SER A 120 -3.62 -2.02 3.86
C SER A 120 -3.32 -0.66 4.50
N ALA A 121 -2.04 -0.33 4.70
CA ALA A 121 -1.63 0.95 5.27
C ALA A 121 -2.01 2.13 4.36
N VAL A 122 -1.79 2.02 3.04
CA VAL A 122 -2.22 3.05 2.08
C VAL A 122 -3.72 3.22 2.12
N THR A 123 -4.49 2.12 2.05
CA THR A 123 -5.96 2.16 2.05
C THR A 123 -6.50 2.80 3.33
N MET A 124 -6.01 2.37 4.50
CA MET A 124 -6.40 2.94 5.80
C MET A 124 -6.03 4.42 5.89
N GLY A 125 -4.84 4.80 5.45
CA GLY A 125 -4.40 6.18 5.44
C GLY A 125 -5.30 7.07 4.58
N ILE A 126 -5.66 6.60 3.36
CA ILE A 126 -6.58 7.32 2.47
C ILE A 126 -7.96 7.48 3.12
N VAL A 127 -8.52 6.42 3.69
CA VAL A 127 -9.84 6.47 4.35
C VAL A 127 -9.85 7.47 5.51
N ILE A 128 -8.81 7.43 6.36
CA ILE A 128 -8.68 8.37 7.49
C ILE A 128 -8.53 9.80 7.00
N TYR A 129 -7.70 10.03 5.97
CA TYR A 129 -7.49 11.36 5.41
C TYR A 129 -8.77 11.94 4.81
N LEU A 130 -9.50 11.16 4.03
CA LEU A 130 -10.77 11.58 3.44
C LEU A 130 -11.84 11.86 4.52
N TYR A 131 -11.90 11.04 5.57
CA TYR A 131 -12.77 11.30 6.69
C TYR A 131 -12.44 12.62 7.38
N TYR A 132 -11.17 12.87 7.67
CA TYR A 132 -10.70 14.11 8.27
C TYR A 132 -11.05 15.32 7.41
N SER A 133 -10.67 15.32 6.14
CA SER A 133 -10.89 16.43 5.22
C SER A 133 -12.38 16.73 5.02
N THR A 134 -13.21 15.68 4.90
CA THR A 134 -14.64 15.87 4.62
C THR A 134 -15.44 16.32 5.86
N PHE A 135 -15.15 15.76 7.02
CA PHE A 135 -16.06 15.90 8.18
C PHE A 135 -15.48 16.75 9.32
N ILE A 136 -14.17 16.88 9.44
CA ILE A 136 -13.53 17.61 10.54
C ILE A 136 -13.05 18.97 10.07
N GLU A 137 -12.24 19.03 9.04
CA GLU A 137 -11.66 20.27 8.51
C GLU A 137 -12.76 21.25 8.06
N ASN A 138 -13.72 20.78 7.27
CA ASN A 138 -14.85 21.61 6.82
C ASN A 138 -15.69 22.19 7.96
N LYS A 139 -15.85 21.44 9.08
CA LYS A 139 -16.55 21.95 10.26
C LYS A 139 -15.76 23.04 10.99
N GLN A 140 -14.44 22.91 11.07
CA GLN A 140 -13.59 23.93 11.68
C GLN A 140 -13.61 25.22 10.86
N ILE A 141 -13.46 25.12 9.54
CA ILE A 141 -13.54 26.29 8.64
C ILE A 141 -14.90 27.00 8.77
N ALA A 142 -16.01 26.25 8.83
CA ALA A 142 -17.34 26.83 8.98
C ALA A 142 -17.55 27.50 10.35
N SER A 143 -16.94 26.98 11.41
CA SER A 143 -16.96 27.55 12.78
C SER A 143 -16.14 28.84 12.88
N ASP A 144 -15.02 28.94 12.17
CA ASP A 144 -14.12 30.10 12.21
C ASP A 144 -14.61 31.25 11.32
N ALA A 145 -15.56 30.98 10.41
CA ALA A 145 -16.14 31.96 9.49
C ALA A 145 -17.45 32.61 9.96
N GLY A 146 -18.05 32.16 11.10
CA GLY A 146 -19.31 32.66 11.68
C GLY A 146 -19.11 33.35 13.00
#